data_26c32a774b1111b03bb734e10ba54522
#
_entry.id   26c32a774b1111b03bb734e10ba54522
#
_cell.length_a   1.000
_cell.length_b   1.000
_cell.length_c   1.000
_cell.angle_alpha   90.00
_cell.angle_beta   90.00
_cell.angle_gamma   90.00
#
_symmetry.space_group_name_H-M   'P 1'
#
loop_
_entity.id
_entity.type
_entity.pdbx_description
1 polymer ?
#
loop_
_entity_poly.entity_id
_entity_poly.type
_entity_poly.pdbx_seq_one_letter_code
_entity_poly.pdbx_strand_id
1 'polypeptide(L)'
;MATKIVIPDTVIRALNNLPREVRIKFWGQLEKLIANPSYPGLRNEKLKGMNQWAFSITMNYRATYFRSETDIIITAVGTHKEVLGD
;
A
#
# COMPACT_ATOMS: atom_id res chain seq x y z
N MET A 1 11.04 16.79 4.62
CA MET A 1 10.39 17.11 3.35
C MET A 1 9.04 16.42 3.27
N ALA A 2 8.05 17.09 2.70
CA ALA A 2 6.73 16.50 2.54
C ALA A 2 6.75 15.40 1.47
N THR A 3 6.20 14.26 1.80
CA THR A 3 6.05 13.17 0.85
C THR A 3 4.74 13.34 0.09
N LYS A 4 4.80 13.32 -1.22
CA LYS A 4 3.60 13.37 -2.05
C LYS A 4 3.03 11.97 -2.22
N ILE A 5 1.74 11.82 -1.97
CA ILE A 5 1.04 10.55 -2.13
C ILE A 5 0.17 10.65 -3.37
N VAL A 6 0.31 9.69 -4.28
CA VAL A 6 -0.50 9.61 -5.49
C VAL A 6 -1.30 8.31 -5.44
N ILE A 7 -2.62 8.43 -5.55
CA ILE A 7 -3.51 7.27 -5.58
C ILE A 7 -4.34 7.37 -6.85
N PRO A 8 -3.99 6.60 -7.90
CA PRO A 8 -4.72 6.64 -9.17
C PRO A 8 -6.18 6.27 -9.03
N ASP A 9 -7.02 6.74 -9.93
CA ASP A 9 -8.46 6.44 -9.91
C ASP A 9 -8.75 4.94 -9.90
N THR A 10 -7.96 4.15 -10.61
CA THR A 10 -8.13 2.70 -10.63
C THR A 10 -7.94 2.09 -9.25
N VAL A 11 -6.99 2.62 -8.48
CA VAL A 11 -6.74 2.17 -7.11
C VAL A 11 -7.87 2.65 -6.19
N ILE A 12 -8.35 3.88 -6.36
CA ILE A 12 -9.47 4.40 -5.58
C ILE A 12 -10.72 3.51 -5.78
N ARG A 13 -11.01 3.12 -7.01
CA ARG A 13 -12.13 2.22 -7.29
C ARG A 13 -11.96 0.86 -6.63
N ALA A 14 -10.77 0.29 -6.73
CA ALA A 14 -10.47 -0.99 -6.08
C ALA A 14 -10.63 -0.88 -4.57
N LEU A 15 -10.12 0.21 -3.99
CA LEU A 15 -10.24 0.48 -2.57
C LEU A 15 -11.70 0.59 -2.13
N ASN A 16 -12.52 1.27 -2.93
CA ASN A 16 -13.95 1.44 -2.62
C ASN A 16 -14.73 0.12 -2.68
N ASN A 17 -14.20 -0.88 -3.36
CA ASN A 17 -14.81 -2.22 -3.41
C ASN A 17 -14.37 -3.12 -2.27
N LEU A 18 -13.42 -2.69 -1.44
CA LEU A 18 -12.99 -3.46 -0.28
C LEU A 18 -13.94 -3.27 0.89
N PRO A 19 -13.99 -4.23 1.83
CA PRO A 19 -14.79 -4.07 3.04
C PRO A 19 -14.39 -2.77 3.77
N ARG A 20 -15.37 -2.16 4.41
CA ARG A 20 -15.16 -0.88 5.11
C ARG A 20 -13.98 -0.93 6.09
N GLU A 21 -13.89 -2.00 6.86
CA GLU A 21 -12.82 -2.17 7.85
C GLU A 21 -11.45 -2.15 7.21
N VAL A 22 -11.34 -2.75 6.02
CA VAL A 22 -10.10 -2.79 5.27
C VAL A 22 -9.74 -1.39 4.76
N ARG A 23 -10.74 -0.65 4.27
CA ARG A 23 -10.51 0.73 3.81
C ARG A 23 -9.99 1.62 4.94
N ILE A 24 -10.60 1.52 6.11
CA ILE A 24 -10.16 2.31 7.28
C ILE A 24 -8.72 1.94 7.64
N LYS A 25 -8.42 0.65 7.67
CA LYS A 25 -7.07 0.16 7.96
C LYS A 25 -6.05 0.64 6.92
N PHE A 26 -6.43 0.70 5.66
CA PHE A 26 -5.54 1.18 4.60
C PHE A 26 -5.03 2.58 4.91
N TRP A 27 -5.92 3.51 5.25
CA TRP A 27 -5.53 4.89 5.53
C TRP A 27 -4.62 4.97 6.74
N GLY A 28 -4.91 4.22 7.78
CA GLY A 28 -4.05 4.17 8.97
C GLY A 28 -2.66 3.63 8.67
N GLN A 29 -2.58 2.57 7.86
CA GLN A 29 -1.31 1.99 7.48
C GLN A 29 -0.51 2.93 6.56
N LEU A 30 -1.20 3.65 5.68
CA LEU A 30 -0.55 4.63 4.82
C LEU A 30 0.08 5.75 5.63
N GLU A 31 -0.61 6.23 6.66
CA GLU A 31 -0.05 7.24 7.56
C GLU A 31 1.23 6.73 8.24
N LYS A 32 1.22 5.48 8.69
CA LYS A 32 2.40 4.86 9.30
C LYS A 32 3.54 4.75 8.30
N LEU A 33 3.23 4.38 7.07
CA LEU A 33 4.23 4.26 6.02
C LEU A 33 4.93 5.60 5.77
N ILE A 34 4.16 6.67 5.74
CA ILE A 34 4.69 8.02 5.53
C ILE A 34 5.58 8.43 6.71
N ALA A 35 5.14 8.16 7.93
CA ALA A 35 5.84 8.58 9.14
C ALA A 35 7.09 7.73 9.40
N ASN A 36 6.99 6.42 9.19
CA ASN A 36 8.10 5.49 9.46
C ASN A 36 7.93 4.20 8.66
N PRO A 37 8.58 4.10 7.49
CA PRO A 37 8.47 2.90 6.65
C PRO A 37 8.92 1.60 7.34
N SER A 38 9.69 1.72 8.40
CA SER A 38 10.19 0.56 9.15
C SER A 38 9.24 0.09 10.25
N TYR A 39 8.07 0.69 10.37
CA TYR A 39 7.09 0.33 11.39
C TYR A 39 6.74 -1.17 11.24
N PRO A 40 6.94 -1.99 12.30
CA PRO A 40 6.81 -3.45 12.17
C PRO A 40 5.47 -3.95 11.64
N GLY A 41 4.38 -3.31 12.04
CA GLY A 41 3.03 -3.69 11.62
C GLY A 41 2.74 -3.50 10.14
N LEU A 42 3.58 -2.76 9.42
CA LEU A 42 3.42 -2.55 7.98
C LEU A 42 3.85 -3.75 7.17
N ARG A 43 4.81 -4.53 7.68
CA ARG A 43 5.45 -5.59 6.90
C ARG A 43 5.89 -5.09 5.53
N ASN A 44 6.46 -3.89 5.52
CA ASN A 44 6.90 -3.24 4.30
C ASN A 44 8.08 -4.01 3.70
N GLU A 45 7.93 -4.42 2.43
CA GLU A 45 8.98 -5.19 1.76
C GLU A 45 9.12 -4.76 0.30
N LYS A 46 10.34 -4.83 -0.20
CA LYS A 46 10.61 -4.60 -1.60
C LYS A 46 10.33 -5.89 -2.38
N LEU A 47 9.59 -5.78 -3.46
CA LEU A 47 9.27 -6.94 -4.29
C LEU A 47 10.47 -7.29 -5.16
N LYS A 48 10.84 -8.57 -5.12
CA LYS A 48 12.04 -9.06 -5.81
C LYS A 48 11.92 -8.87 -7.31
N GLY A 49 12.98 -8.32 -7.91
CA GLY A 49 13.04 -8.10 -9.35
C GLY A 49 12.20 -6.95 -9.86
N MET A 50 11.58 -6.19 -8.97
CA MET A 50 10.72 -5.08 -9.35
C MET A 50 11.09 -3.84 -8.52
N ASN A 51 10.82 -2.66 -9.09
CA ASN A 51 11.00 -1.41 -8.35
C ASN A 51 9.71 -1.05 -7.63
N GLN A 52 9.10 -2.04 -7.01
CA GLN A 52 7.87 -1.89 -6.26
C GLN A 52 8.04 -2.43 -4.85
N TRP A 53 7.22 -1.90 -3.97
CA TRP A 53 7.15 -2.28 -2.57
C TRP A 53 5.74 -2.71 -2.23
N ALA A 54 5.59 -3.46 -1.15
CA ALA A 54 4.29 -3.86 -0.65
C ALA A 54 4.21 -3.60 0.85
N PHE A 55 3.02 -3.25 1.31
CA PHE A 55 2.77 -3.17 2.75
C PHE A 55 1.45 -3.86 3.09
N SER A 56 1.33 -4.29 4.34
CA SER A 56 0.14 -4.98 4.83
C SER A 56 -0.94 -3.97 5.20
N ILE A 57 -2.14 -4.16 4.70
CA ILE A 57 -3.32 -3.42 5.16
C ILE A 57 -3.89 -4.16 6.37
N THR A 58 -4.20 -5.44 6.18
CA THR A 58 -4.59 -6.38 7.22
C THR A 58 -3.83 -7.69 6.94
N MET A 59 -4.12 -8.73 7.71
CA MET A 59 -3.51 -10.03 7.48
C MET A 59 -3.78 -10.56 6.06
N ASN A 60 -4.95 -10.28 5.51
CA ASN A 60 -5.39 -10.81 4.22
C ASN A 60 -5.30 -9.82 3.06
N TYR A 61 -5.08 -8.55 3.33
CA TYR A 61 -5.09 -7.50 2.31
C TYR A 61 -3.77 -6.76 2.29
N ARG A 62 -3.30 -6.47 1.08
CA ARG A 62 -2.04 -5.77 0.87
C ARG A 62 -2.18 -4.66 -0.16
N ALA A 63 -1.21 -3.75 -0.15
CA ALA A 63 -1.10 -2.71 -1.17
C ALA A 63 0.30 -2.71 -1.72
N THR A 64 0.44 -2.40 -3.01
CA THR A 64 1.75 -2.21 -3.63
C THR A 64 1.92 -0.76 -4.01
N TYR A 65 3.17 -0.31 -4.07
CA TYR A 65 3.46 1.07 -4.41
C TYR A 65 4.86 1.21 -5.01
N PHE A 66 5.03 2.28 -5.80
CA PHE A 66 6.33 2.77 -6.20
C PHE A 66 6.77 3.83 -5.22
N ARG A 67 8.07 3.96 -5.09
CA ARG A 67 8.66 4.91 -4.18
C ARG A 67 9.82 5.63 -4.86
N SER A 68 9.80 6.95 -4.79
CA SER A 68 10.90 7.81 -5.18
C SER A 68 11.35 8.62 -3.96
N GLU A 69 12.27 9.55 -4.15
CA GLU A 69 12.73 10.41 -3.06
C GLU A 69 11.61 11.26 -2.47
N THR A 70 10.66 11.66 -3.30
CA THR A 70 9.62 12.61 -2.92
C THR A 70 8.20 12.03 -2.96
N ASP A 71 8.00 10.92 -3.69
CA ASP A 71 6.66 10.43 -3.98
C ASP A 71 6.44 8.99 -3.55
N ILE A 72 5.22 8.70 -3.15
CA ILE A 72 4.71 7.33 -2.99
C ILE A 72 3.50 7.21 -3.90
N ILE A 73 3.53 6.27 -4.83
CA ILE A 73 2.45 6.06 -5.80
C ILE A 73 1.86 4.68 -5.55
N ILE A 74 0.63 4.63 -5.07
CA ILE A 74 -0.05 3.36 -4.82
C ILE A 74 -0.43 2.75 -6.16
N THR A 75 -0.03 1.50 -6.39
CA THR A 75 -0.25 0.83 -7.67
C THR A 75 -1.36 -0.20 -7.65
N ALA A 76 -1.60 -0.83 -6.50
CA ALA A 76 -2.67 -1.82 -6.37
C ALA A 76 -3.05 -2.01 -4.91
N VAL A 77 -4.31 -2.39 -4.68
CA VAL A 77 -4.82 -2.81 -3.37
C VAL A 77 -5.71 -4.04 -3.58
N GLY A 78 -5.69 -4.97 -2.67
CA GLY A 78 -6.50 -6.18 -2.78
C GLY A 78 -6.00 -7.26 -1.83
N THR A 79 -6.48 -8.48 -2.05
CA THR A 79 -5.99 -9.62 -1.27
C THR A 79 -4.54 -9.89 -1.64
N HIS A 80 -3.85 -10.60 -0.75
CA HIS A 80 -2.47 -11.01 -0.98
C HIS A 80 -2.31 -11.67 -2.35
N LYS A 81 -3.23 -12.58 -2.67
CA LYS A 81 -3.21 -13.29 -3.95
C LYS A 81 -3.42 -12.37 -5.14
N GLU A 82 -4.39 -11.47 -5.05
CA GLU A 82 -4.70 -10.53 -6.14
C GLU A 82 -3.53 -9.60 -6.45
N VAL A 83 -2.85 -9.14 -5.42
CA VAL A 83 -1.82 -8.12 -5.54
C VAL A 83 -0.44 -8.72 -5.79
N LEU A 84 -0.14 -9.83 -5.15
CA LEU A 84 1.18 -10.47 -5.23
C LEU A 84 1.22 -11.74 -6.08
N GLY A 85 0.08 -12.24 -6.49
CA GLY A 85 0.01 -13.34 -7.45
C GLY A 85 0.30 -14.73 -6.91
N ASP A 86 0.20 -14.91 -5.63
CA ASP A 86 0.51 -16.22 -5.04
C ASP A 86 -0.70 -17.07 -4.85
#